data_f0f5f7af1bbabad09af556f031ad7463
#
_entry.id   f0f5f7af1bbabad09af556f031ad7463
#
_cell.length_a   1.000
_cell.length_b   1.000
_cell.length_c   1.000
_cell.angle_alpha   90.00
_cell.angle_beta   90.00
_cell.angle_gamma   90.00
#
_symmetry.space_group_name_H-M   'P 1'
#
loop_
_entity.id
_entity.type
_entity.pdbx_description
1 polymer ?
#
loop_
_entity_poly.entity_id
_entity_poly.type
_entity_poly.pdbx_seq_one_letter_code
_entity_poly.pdbx_strand_id
1 'polypeptide(L)'
;MTNPSFKTRLARNDIVLAPGVYDALSALVAEQAGFEALYLSGASIAYTRLGRSDVGLTTFTEVADTLARITERVRVPVIVDADTGFGNALNTQRTVRGFERAGAAMVQIEDQGFPKRCGHLDGKTVVPVGEMCGKLKACLLYTSPSPRDLSTSRMPSSA
;
A
#
# COMPACT_ATOMS: atom_id res chain seq x y z
N MET A 1 -4.14 -3.88 -11.99
CA MET A 1 -3.63 -5.17 -12.53
C MET A 1 -2.56 -5.65 -11.57
N THR A 2 -2.79 -6.74 -10.85
CA THR A 2 -1.73 -7.35 -10.02
C THR A 2 -0.61 -7.79 -10.95
N ASN A 3 0.60 -7.29 -10.76
CA ASN A 3 1.75 -7.74 -11.53
C ASN A 3 2.01 -9.23 -11.20
N PRO A 4 1.62 -10.17 -12.07
CA PRO A 4 1.73 -11.60 -11.75
C PRO A 4 3.18 -12.04 -11.52
N SER A 5 4.13 -11.28 -12.03
CA SER A 5 5.56 -11.52 -11.83
C SER A 5 5.98 -11.19 -10.39
N PHE A 6 5.43 -10.13 -9.77
CA PHE A 6 5.77 -9.78 -8.38
C PHE A 6 5.19 -10.77 -7.37
N LYS A 7 3.93 -11.22 -7.56
CA LYS A 7 3.35 -12.29 -6.73
C LYS A 7 4.17 -13.58 -6.82
N THR A 8 4.63 -13.95 -8.01
CA THR A 8 5.51 -15.11 -8.22
C THR A 8 6.87 -14.88 -7.56
N ARG A 9 7.41 -13.66 -7.60
CA ARG A 9 8.66 -13.31 -6.93
C ARG A 9 8.56 -13.44 -5.41
N LEU A 10 7.47 -12.95 -4.82
CA LEU A 10 7.21 -13.05 -3.38
C LEU A 10 6.99 -14.50 -2.89
N ALA A 11 6.60 -15.42 -3.76
CA ALA A 11 6.43 -16.83 -3.42
C ALA A 11 7.77 -17.60 -3.31
N ARG A 12 8.89 -16.98 -3.63
CA ARG A 12 10.23 -17.56 -3.42
C ARG A 12 10.63 -17.39 -1.95
N ASN A 13 11.58 -18.23 -1.49
CA ASN A 13 12.07 -18.19 -0.11
C ASN A 13 13.18 -17.15 0.14
N ASP A 14 13.53 -16.36 -0.86
CA ASP A 14 14.56 -15.33 -0.78
C ASP A 14 13.95 -13.95 -0.50
N ILE A 15 14.66 -13.13 0.26
CA ILE A 15 14.22 -11.80 0.67
C ILE A 15 14.17 -10.85 -0.52
N VAL A 16 13.12 -10.03 -0.61
CA VAL A 16 13.03 -8.88 -1.52
C VAL A 16 13.38 -7.62 -0.74
N LEU A 17 14.42 -6.90 -1.18
CA LEU A 17 14.74 -5.57 -0.65
C LEU A 17 14.01 -4.52 -1.47
N ALA A 18 13.13 -3.75 -0.81
CA ALA A 18 12.40 -2.64 -1.41
C ALA A 18 12.76 -1.33 -0.69
N PRO A 19 13.68 -0.52 -1.23
CA PRO A 19 14.05 0.74 -0.61
C PRO A 19 12.88 1.72 -0.60
N GLY A 20 12.84 2.58 0.45
CA GLY A 20 11.85 3.65 0.57
C GLY A 20 12.12 4.75 -0.46
N VAL A 21 11.10 5.09 -1.24
CA VAL A 21 11.11 6.16 -2.23
C VAL A 21 9.95 7.13 -1.95
N TYR A 22 10.04 8.36 -2.45
CA TYR A 22 9.06 9.41 -2.16
C TYR A 22 8.74 10.30 -3.35
N ASP A 23 9.44 10.14 -4.46
CA ASP A 23 9.21 10.83 -5.73
C ASP A 23 9.75 10.00 -6.92
N ALA A 24 9.50 10.50 -8.14
CA ALA A 24 9.93 9.81 -9.35
C ALA A 24 11.45 9.77 -9.52
N LEU A 25 12.20 10.73 -8.97
CA LEU A 25 13.66 10.75 -9.06
C LEU A 25 14.27 9.70 -8.12
N SER A 26 13.86 9.66 -6.85
CA SER A 26 14.33 8.64 -5.90
C SER A 26 13.98 7.23 -6.37
N ALA A 27 12.80 7.06 -6.97
CA ALA A 27 12.38 5.79 -7.56
C ALA A 27 13.27 5.37 -8.74
N LEU A 28 13.57 6.29 -9.65
CA LEU A 28 14.44 6.04 -10.79
C LEU A 28 15.87 5.66 -10.34
N VAL A 29 16.43 6.39 -9.37
CA VAL A 29 17.77 6.10 -8.83
C VAL A 29 17.80 4.71 -8.19
N ALA A 30 16.78 4.36 -7.42
CA ALA A 30 16.70 3.04 -6.81
C ALA A 30 16.56 1.91 -7.85
N GLU A 31 15.75 2.09 -8.90
CA GLU A 31 15.65 1.15 -10.01
C GLU A 31 17.00 0.97 -10.72
N GLN A 32 17.71 2.07 -11.02
CA GLN A 32 19.03 2.03 -11.66
C GLN A 32 20.11 1.39 -10.76
N ALA A 33 19.94 1.45 -9.44
CA ALA A 33 20.79 0.76 -8.49
C ALA A 33 20.54 -0.77 -8.44
N GLY A 34 19.56 -1.27 -9.20
CA GLY A 34 19.28 -2.68 -9.36
C GLY A 34 18.29 -3.28 -8.35
N PHE A 35 17.57 -2.46 -7.61
CA PHE A 35 16.49 -2.94 -6.74
C PHE A 35 15.33 -3.48 -7.57
N GLU A 36 14.83 -4.65 -7.19
CA GLU A 36 13.76 -5.36 -7.92
C GLU A 36 12.33 -5.00 -7.46
N ALA A 37 12.20 -4.19 -6.41
CA ALA A 37 10.95 -3.61 -5.93
C ALA A 37 11.23 -2.29 -5.21
N LEU A 38 10.22 -1.41 -5.12
CA LEU A 38 10.29 -0.13 -4.41
C LEU A 38 9.16 -0.02 -3.38
N TYR A 39 9.39 0.75 -2.31
CA TYR A 39 8.40 1.03 -1.29
C TYR A 39 8.10 2.53 -1.26
N LEU A 40 6.90 2.94 -1.69
CA LEU A 40 6.46 4.32 -1.57
C LEU A 40 6.07 4.59 -0.11
N SER A 41 6.94 5.33 0.59
CA SER A 41 6.85 5.60 2.02
C SER A 41 5.95 6.81 2.32
N GLY A 42 4.88 6.61 3.09
CA GLY A 42 4.02 7.70 3.59
C GLY A 42 4.78 8.68 4.45
N ALA A 43 5.66 8.20 5.34
CA ALA A 43 6.52 9.05 6.16
C ALA A 43 7.43 9.95 5.32
N SER A 44 8.07 9.39 4.29
CA SER A 44 8.96 10.17 3.42
C SER A 44 8.20 11.23 2.62
N ILE A 45 6.95 10.95 2.20
CA ILE A 45 6.08 11.95 1.58
C ILE A 45 5.76 13.08 2.58
N ALA A 46 5.40 12.76 3.83
CA ALA A 46 5.13 13.77 4.85
C ALA A 46 6.35 14.69 5.08
N TYR A 47 7.55 14.11 5.17
CA TYR A 47 8.78 14.88 5.35
C TYR A 47 9.11 15.74 4.14
N THR A 48 9.00 15.23 2.93
CA THR A 48 9.48 15.92 1.72
C THR A 48 8.47 16.89 1.13
N ARG A 49 7.16 16.58 1.19
CA ARG A 49 6.11 17.47 0.65
C ARG A 49 5.58 18.46 1.67
N LEU A 50 5.47 18.07 2.95
CA LEU A 50 4.84 18.89 3.98
C LEU A 50 5.85 19.47 4.97
N GLY A 51 7.09 18.96 5.03
CA GLY A 51 8.07 19.31 6.07
C GLY A 51 7.53 18.99 7.47
N ARG A 52 6.72 17.95 7.62
CA ARG A 52 6.04 17.56 8.85
C ARG A 52 6.31 16.11 9.22
N SER A 53 6.14 15.82 10.51
CA SER A 53 6.19 14.44 11.00
C SER A 53 5.06 13.59 10.42
N ASP A 54 5.32 12.30 10.33
CA ASP A 54 4.36 11.31 9.86
C ASP A 54 3.32 10.97 10.95
N VAL A 55 2.25 11.74 10.98
CA VAL A 55 1.12 11.63 11.91
C VAL A 55 -0.24 11.63 11.21
N GLY A 56 -0.27 11.14 9.99
CA GLY A 56 -1.51 11.03 9.21
C GLY A 56 -1.97 12.35 8.58
N LEU A 57 -1.04 13.26 8.26
CA LEU A 57 -1.35 14.54 7.61
C LEU A 57 -1.48 14.42 6.09
N THR A 58 -0.79 13.45 5.49
CA THR A 58 -0.88 13.19 4.05
C THR A 58 -2.25 12.63 3.68
N THR A 59 -2.78 13.10 2.56
CA THR A 59 -4.06 12.64 2.04
C THR A 59 -3.88 11.49 1.04
N PHE A 60 -4.92 10.69 0.87
CA PHE A 60 -4.96 9.67 -0.20
C PHE A 60 -4.58 10.25 -1.57
N THR A 61 -5.09 11.45 -1.92
CA THR A 61 -4.85 12.06 -3.23
C THR A 61 -3.38 12.43 -3.44
N GLU A 62 -2.71 12.93 -2.40
CA GLU A 62 -1.28 13.26 -2.47
C GLU A 62 -0.41 12.02 -2.67
N VAL A 63 -0.74 10.92 -1.99
CA VAL A 63 -0.02 9.64 -2.14
C VAL A 63 -0.31 9.02 -3.51
N ALA A 64 -1.57 9.03 -3.98
CA ALA A 64 -1.95 8.50 -5.29
C ALA A 64 -1.30 9.27 -6.45
N ASP A 65 -1.22 10.61 -6.36
CA ASP A 65 -0.52 11.45 -7.34
C ASP A 65 0.98 11.10 -7.41
N THR A 66 1.61 10.98 -6.24
CA THR A 66 3.02 10.59 -6.16
C THR A 66 3.26 9.19 -6.74
N LEU A 67 2.40 8.23 -6.39
CA LEU A 67 2.46 6.86 -6.91
C LEU A 67 2.35 6.83 -8.43
N ALA A 68 1.37 7.55 -9.01
CA ALA A 68 1.16 7.59 -10.46
C ALA A 68 2.41 8.10 -11.20
N ARG A 69 3.05 9.16 -10.69
CA ARG A 69 4.30 9.70 -11.27
C ARG A 69 5.47 8.73 -11.19
N ILE A 70 5.56 7.96 -10.09
CA ILE A 70 6.58 6.92 -9.93
C ILE A 70 6.34 5.78 -10.92
N THR A 71 5.12 5.24 -10.97
CA THR A 71 4.79 4.08 -11.80
C THR A 71 4.78 4.38 -13.29
N GLU A 72 4.61 5.64 -13.69
CA GLU A 72 4.83 6.10 -15.06
C GLU A 72 6.33 6.00 -15.44
N ARG A 73 7.24 6.20 -14.49
CA ARG A 73 8.68 6.35 -14.72
C ARG A 73 9.47 5.07 -14.56
N VAL A 74 9.11 4.18 -13.62
CA VAL A 74 9.82 2.94 -13.32
C VAL A 74 9.08 1.70 -13.81
N ARG A 75 9.82 0.60 -13.99
CA ARG A 75 9.27 -0.70 -14.44
C ARG A 75 9.14 -1.72 -13.31
N VAL A 76 9.92 -1.54 -12.24
CA VAL A 76 9.87 -2.42 -11.08
C VAL A 76 8.59 -2.22 -10.28
N PRO A 77 8.06 -3.27 -9.62
CA PRO A 77 6.85 -3.16 -8.83
C PRO A 77 6.99 -2.18 -7.66
N VAL A 78 5.94 -1.40 -7.42
CA VAL A 78 5.89 -0.43 -6.33
C VAL A 78 4.90 -0.93 -5.27
N ILE A 79 5.39 -1.08 -4.04
CA ILE A 79 4.59 -1.31 -2.84
C ILE A 79 4.20 0.07 -2.30
N VAL A 80 2.94 0.30 -1.98
CA VAL A 80 2.49 1.60 -1.45
C VAL A 80 2.06 1.49 0.00
N ASP A 81 2.54 2.43 0.81
CA ASP A 81 2.07 2.69 2.16
C ASP A 81 0.70 3.37 2.11
N ALA A 82 -0.33 2.70 2.59
CA ALA A 82 -1.68 3.23 2.66
C ALA A 82 -2.08 3.69 4.06
N ASP A 83 -1.11 3.90 4.95
CA ASP A 83 -1.40 4.26 6.33
C ASP A 83 -2.50 3.34 6.93
N THR A 84 -3.52 3.90 7.55
CA THR A 84 -4.66 3.14 8.10
C THR A 84 -5.79 2.91 7.09
N GLY A 85 -5.57 3.18 5.79
CA GLY A 85 -6.55 3.07 4.72
C GLY A 85 -7.29 4.38 4.43
N PHE A 86 -6.88 5.51 5.01
CA PHE A 86 -7.48 6.86 4.87
C PHE A 86 -8.96 6.93 5.27
N GLY A 87 -9.35 6.14 6.29
CA GLY A 87 -10.70 6.19 6.88
C GLY A 87 -11.26 4.82 7.24
N ASN A 88 -12.59 4.67 7.14
CA ASN A 88 -13.29 3.42 7.45
C ASN A 88 -13.17 2.39 6.31
N ALA A 89 -13.87 1.26 6.41
CA ALA A 89 -13.81 0.18 5.42
C ALA A 89 -14.18 0.62 3.99
N LEU A 90 -15.14 1.55 3.82
CA LEU A 90 -15.52 2.10 2.51
C LEU A 90 -14.42 3.01 1.93
N ASN A 91 -13.78 3.81 2.80
CA ASN A 91 -12.63 4.63 2.40
C ASN A 91 -11.46 3.75 1.97
N THR A 92 -11.15 2.72 2.77
CA THR A 92 -10.06 1.78 2.49
C THR A 92 -10.25 1.06 1.15
N GLN A 93 -11.48 0.63 0.85
CA GLN A 93 -11.84 0.07 -0.45
C GLN A 93 -11.55 1.05 -1.61
N ARG A 94 -11.98 2.32 -1.46
CA ARG A 94 -11.71 3.38 -2.46
C ARG A 94 -10.22 3.64 -2.61
N THR A 95 -9.47 3.63 -1.50
CA THR A 95 -8.02 3.81 -1.45
C THR A 95 -7.31 2.73 -2.24
N VAL A 96 -7.60 1.46 -1.96
CA VAL A 96 -6.97 0.32 -2.65
C VAL A 96 -7.26 0.37 -4.15
N ARG A 97 -8.50 0.65 -4.56
CA ARG A 97 -8.84 0.84 -5.98
C ARG A 97 -8.10 2.01 -6.63
N GLY A 98 -7.94 3.11 -5.91
CA GLY A 98 -7.21 4.26 -6.41
C GLY A 98 -5.72 3.96 -6.60
N PHE A 99 -5.10 3.28 -5.65
CA PHE A 99 -3.71 2.87 -5.76
C PHE A 99 -3.49 1.80 -6.84
N GLU A 100 -4.42 0.85 -7.00
CA GLU A 100 -4.39 -0.10 -8.11
C GLU A 100 -4.40 0.61 -9.48
N ARG A 101 -5.28 1.60 -9.66
CA ARG A 101 -5.33 2.43 -10.88
C ARG A 101 -4.07 3.26 -11.07
N ALA A 102 -3.45 3.72 -10.00
CA ALA A 102 -2.19 4.44 -10.03
C ALA A 102 -0.97 3.53 -10.24
N GLY A 103 -1.17 2.20 -10.36
CA GLY A 103 -0.13 1.24 -10.70
C GLY A 103 0.54 0.54 -9.52
N ALA A 104 -0.01 0.59 -8.31
CA ALA A 104 0.50 -0.18 -7.18
C ALA A 104 0.53 -1.68 -7.49
N ALA A 105 1.65 -2.33 -7.18
CA ALA A 105 1.78 -3.79 -7.24
C ALA A 105 1.35 -4.47 -5.93
N MET A 106 1.44 -3.75 -4.82
CA MET A 106 1.05 -4.19 -3.49
C MET A 106 0.66 -2.97 -2.64
N VAL A 107 -0.28 -3.16 -1.72
CA VAL A 107 -0.72 -2.12 -0.76
C VAL A 107 -0.49 -2.64 0.64
N GLN A 108 0.20 -1.85 1.47
CA GLN A 108 0.35 -2.09 2.90
C GLN A 108 -0.68 -1.23 3.66
N ILE A 109 -1.39 -1.82 4.60
CA ILE A 109 -2.37 -1.14 5.46
C ILE A 109 -2.04 -1.45 6.91
N GLU A 110 -2.01 -0.43 7.75
CA GLU A 110 -1.76 -0.55 9.18
C GLU A 110 -3.06 -0.65 9.98
N ASP A 111 -3.01 -1.38 11.10
CA ASP A 111 -4.12 -1.52 12.05
C ASP A 111 -4.11 -0.45 13.16
N GLN A 112 -3.39 0.66 12.96
CA GLN A 112 -3.35 1.75 13.94
C GLN A 112 -4.70 2.47 14.07
N GLY A 113 -4.97 2.95 15.30
CA GLY A 113 -6.01 3.96 15.56
C GLY A 113 -5.61 5.32 14.98
N PHE A 114 -6.62 6.17 14.67
CA PHE A 114 -6.35 7.53 14.22
C PHE A 114 -6.43 8.53 15.39
N PRO A 115 -5.54 9.54 15.47
CA PRO A 115 -4.44 9.84 14.56
C PRO A 115 -3.28 8.84 14.70
N LYS A 116 -2.81 8.34 13.55
CA LYS A 116 -1.70 7.40 13.51
C LYS A 116 -0.38 8.04 13.95
N ARG A 117 0.59 7.23 14.31
CA ARG A 117 1.97 7.67 14.60
C ARG A 117 2.96 6.88 13.75
N CYS A 118 4.06 7.53 13.39
CA CYS A 118 5.18 6.83 12.73
C CYS A 118 5.61 5.60 13.54
N GLY A 119 5.94 4.52 12.86
CA GLY A 119 6.33 3.25 13.47
C GLY A 119 7.43 3.34 14.53
N HIS A 120 8.28 4.37 14.47
CA HIS A 120 9.37 4.63 15.42
C HIS A 120 8.92 5.31 16.73
N LEU A 121 7.70 5.85 16.78
CA LEU A 121 7.21 6.59 17.94
C LEU A 121 6.44 5.69 18.90
N ASP A 122 6.54 5.99 20.19
CA ASP A 122 5.77 5.33 21.24
C ASP A 122 4.31 5.80 21.27
N GLY A 123 3.46 5.08 22.03
CA GLY A 123 2.06 5.44 22.28
C GLY A 123 1.14 5.19 21.08
N LYS A 124 1.49 4.25 20.19
CA LYS A 124 0.57 3.75 19.15
C LYS A 124 -0.58 2.98 19.80
N THR A 125 -1.76 3.15 19.24
CA THR A 125 -2.95 2.35 19.57
C THR A 125 -3.38 1.59 18.31
N VAL A 126 -3.95 0.41 18.50
CA VAL A 126 -4.48 -0.39 17.39
C VAL A 126 -6.00 -0.44 17.45
N VAL A 127 -6.62 -0.59 16.28
CA VAL A 127 -8.06 -0.78 16.18
C VAL A 127 -8.45 -2.21 16.57
N PRO A 128 -9.69 -2.46 16.98
CA PRO A 128 -10.17 -3.82 17.23
C PRO A 128 -9.98 -4.72 16.00
N VAL A 129 -9.64 -5.98 16.20
CA VAL A 129 -9.42 -6.98 15.13
C VAL A 129 -10.60 -7.03 14.16
N GLY A 130 -11.84 -6.94 14.65
CA GLY A 130 -13.05 -6.92 13.81
C GLY A 130 -13.10 -5.75 12.84
N GLU A 131 -12.62 -4.56 13.25
CA GLU A 131 -12.53 -3.38 12.38
C GLU A 131 -11.51 -3.57 11.28
N MET A 132 -10.30 -4.03 11.63
CA MET A 132 -9.27 -4.30 10.63
C MET A 132 -9.68 -5.40 9.64
N CYS A 133 -10.28 -6.48 10.13
CA CYS A 133 -10.86 -7.52 9.27
C CYS A 133 -11.95 -6.97 8.34
N GLY A 134 -12.76 -6.02 8.81
CA GLY A 134 -13.76 -5.32 8.00
C GLY A 134 -13.12 -4.53 6.86
N LYS A 135 -12.04 -3.79 7.13
CA LYS A 135 -11.27 -3.07 6.11
C LYS A 135 -10.70 -4.04 5.06
N LEU A 136 -10.06 -5.12 5.49
CA LEU A 136 -9.49 -6.13 4.58
C LEU A 136 -10.56 -6.81 3.72
N LYS A 137 -11.68 -7.22 4.31
CA LYS A 137 -12.81 -7.81 3.57
C LYS A 137 -13.36 -6.85 2.52
N ALA A 138 -13.52 -5.56 2.87
CA ALA A 138 -13.97 -4.55 1.92
C ALA A 138 -13.02 -4.42 0.72
N CYS A 139 -11.70 -4.50 0.93
CA CYS A 139 -10.73 -4.51 -0.16
C CYS A 139 -10.88 -5.74 -1.05
N LEU A 140 -10.93 -6.94 -0.46
CA LEU A 140 -10.99 -8.21 -1.19
C LEU A 140 -12.28 -8.38 -2.01
N LEU A 141 -13.41 -7.85 -1.53
CA LEU A 141 -14.69 -7.94 -2.23
C LEU A 141 -14.75 -7.09 -3.51
N TYR A 142 -13.90 -6.09 -3.63
CA TYR A 142 -14.06 -5.06 -4.66
C TYR A 142 -12.79 -4.68 -5.43
N THR A 143 -11.63 -5.19 -5.06
CA THR A 143 -10.50 -5.21 -5.97
C THR A 143 -10.84 -6.20 -7.06
N SER A 144 -10.61 -5.84 -8.33
CA SER A 144 -10.87 -6.75 -9.46
C SER A 144 -10.34 -8.13 -9.13
N PRO A 145 -11.21 -9.11 -8.82
CA PRO A 145 -10.71 -10.41 -8.45
C PRO A 145 -10.00 -10.98 -9.66
N SER A 146 -8.75 -11.39 -9.49
CA SER A 146 -8.18 -12.28 -10.48
C SER A 146 -9.06 -13.54 -10.53
N PRO A 147 -9.17 -14.26 -11.64
CA PRO A 147 -9.91 -15.52 -11.68
C PRO A 147 -9.50 -16.52 -10.60
N ARG A 148 -8.30 -16.37 -10.02
CA ARG A 148 -7.81 -17.15 -8.88
C ARG A 148 -8.37 -16.67 -7.54
N ASP A 149 -8.60 -15.37 -7.37
CA ASP A 149 -9.14 -14.81 -6.14
C ASP A 149 -10.62 -15.14 -5.97
N LEU A 150 -11.36 -15.31 -7.07
CA LEU A 150 -12.73 -15.81 -7.07
C LEU A 150 -12.83 -17.26 -6.58
N SER A 151 -11.81 -18.08 -6.80
CA SER A 151 -11.79 -19.47 -6.34
C SER A 151 -11.50 -19.62 -4.84
N THR A 152 -10.80 -18.63 -4.23
CA THR A 152 -10.49 -18.60 -2.80
C THR A 152 -11.55 -17.88 -1.97
N SER A 153 -12.40 -17.04 -2.58
CA SER A 153 -13.48 -16.32 -1.90
C SER A 153 -14.76 -17.13 -1.69
N ARG A 154 -14.85 -18.36 -2.21
CA ARG A 154 -15.92 -19.29 -1.85
C ARG A 154 -15.59 -19.96 -0.52
N MET A 155 -15.75 -19.26 0.57
CA MET A 155 -16.06 -19.94 1.83
C MET A 155 -17.46 -20.55 1.68
N PRO A 156 -17.66 -21.85 1.95
CA PRO A 156 -18.99 -22.38 2.03
C PRO A 156 -19.71 -21.61 3.14
N SER A 157 -20.90 -21.09 2.84
CA SER A 157 -21.82 -20.67 3.86
C SER A 157 -22.10 -21.91 4.68
N SER A 158 -21.50 -22.02 5.87
CA SER A 158 -21.92 -23.00 6.84
C SER A 158 -23.36 -22.69 7.22
N ALA A 159 -24.23 -23.62 6.94
CA ALA A 159 -25.58 -23.68 7.44
C ALA A 159 -25.62 -23.58 8.96
#